data_4ad705b3ee9c79c4dada983cc8fa9429
#
_entry.id   4ad705b3ee9c79c4dada983cc8fa9429
#
_cell.length_a   1.000
_cell.length_b   1.000
_cell.length_c   1.000
_cell.angle_alpha   90.00
_cell.angle_beta   90.00
_cell.angle_gamma   90.00
#
_symmetry.space_group_name_H-M   'P 1'
#
loop_
_entity.id
_entity.type
_entity.pdbx_description
1 polymer ?
#
loop_
_entity_poly.entity_id
_entity_poly.type
_entity_poly.pdbx_seq_one_letter_code
_entity_poly.pdbx_strand_id
1 'polypeptide(L)'
;TVCHTAVEAGARVGLIAVDQTTIDYVKGRPYAPKGEQWEQAVTAWSDLHSDADAHFDNVVVLTAAEIKPQVTWGTSPEMVIAIDQAIPRPEDQPNEATQESYARAWKYMGLAGKTTLADVTLDRVFIGSCTNSRIEDLRIAADVVKGRKVANTLKQAIVVPGSGLVKAQAEKEGLDKIFIAAGLEWREPGCSMCLAMNADKLGNGEHCASTSNRNFEGRQGFGGRTHLVSPAMAAAAAIAGHFVDVNELVKH
;
A
#
# COMPACT_ATOMS: atom_id res chain seq x y z
N THR A 1 8.84 -1.17 0.25
CA THR A 1 7.99 -0.42 1.20
C THR A 1 8.66 -0.26 2.55
N VAL A 2 9.03 -1.35 3.26
CA VAL A 2 9.59 -1.29 4.64
C VAL A 2 10.79 -0.34 4.73
N CYS A 3 11.82 -0.49 3.87
CA CYS A 3 12.99 0.41 3.86
C CYS A 3 12.61 1.88 3.61
N HIS A 4 11.61 2.13 2.76
CA HIS A 4 11.14 3.48 2.49
C HIS A 4 10.39 4.06 3.70
N THR A 5 9.53 3.25 4.32
CA THR A 5 8.73 3.67 5.48
C THR A 5 9.60 3.90 6.73
N ALA A 6 10.75 3.24 6.84
CA ALA A 6 11.70 3.51 7.92
C ALA A 6 12.15 4.98 7.98
N VAL A 7 12.33 5.62 6.81
CA VAL A 7 12.67 7.05 6.72
C VAL A 7 11.51 7.93 7.21
N GLU A 8 10.26 7.54 6.94
CA GLU A 8 9.07 8.23 7.46
C GLU A 8 8.98 8.14 8.99
N ALA A 9 9.45 7.03 9.57
CA ALA A 9 9.54 6.84 11.02
C ALA A 9 10.73 7.59 11.67
N GLY A 10 11.44 8.41 10.91
CA GLY A 10 12.55 9.24 11.38
C GLY A 10 13.93 8.58 11.31
N ALA A 11 14.03 7.36 10.80
CA ALA A 11 15.33 6.71 10.57
C ALA A 11 16.06 7.33 9.38
N ARG A 12 17.37 7.36 9.42
CA ARG A 12 18.21 7.83 8.30
C ARG A 12 18.27 6.83 7.16
N VAL A 13 18.17 5.54 7.48
CA VAL A 13 18.28 4.42 6.53
C VAL A 13 17.36 3.30 6.98
N GLY A 14 16.79 2.59 6.03
CA GLY A 14 16.11 1.32 6.25
C GLY A 14 16.85 0.22 5.49
N LEU A 15 17.25 -0.84 6.19
CA LEU A 15 17.97 -1.98 5.63
C LEU A 15 17.21 -3.26 5.93
N ILE A 16 17.25 -4.19 4.98
CA ILE A 16 16.74 -5.57 5.14
C ILE A 16 17.87 -6.50 4.72
N ALA A 17 18.19 -7.48 5.57
CA ALA A 17 19.16 -8.50 5.26
C ALA A 17 18.78 -9.25 3.96
N VAL A 18 19.78 -9.64 3.20
CA VAL A 18 19.56 -10.42 1.96
C VAL A 18 19.15 -11.84 2.32
N ASP A 19 18.07 -12.29 1.72
CA ASP A 19 17.56 -13.66 1.84
C ASP A 19 17.46 -14.33 0.45
N GLN A 20 17.04 -15.58 0.42
CA GLN A 20 16.88 -16.33 -0.81
C GLN A 20 15.85 -15.67 -1.75
N THR A 21 14.78 -15.07 -1.20
CA THR A 21 13.78 -14.34 -1.99
C THR A 21 14.40 -13.16 -2.75
N THR A 22 15.31 -12.44 -2.11
CA THR A 22 16.05 -11.33 -2.73
C THR A 22 16.94 -11.83 -3.86
N ILE A 23 17.68 -12.90 -3.64
CA ILE A 23 18.56 -13.54 -4.63
C ILE A 23 17.75 -14.01 -5.83
N ASP A 24 16.65 -14.73 -5.60
CA ASP A 24 15.79 -15.26 -6.66
C ASP A 24 15.12 -14.10 -7.46
N TYR A 25 14.75 -13.03 -6.80
CA TYR A 25 14.18 -11.85 -7.46
C TYR A 25 15.17 -11.18 -8.41
N VAL A 26 16.45 -11.11 -8.06
CA VAL A 26 17.50 -10.48 -8.89
C VAL A 26 17.96 -11.40 -10.02
N LYS A 27 17.89 -12.73 -9.81
CA LYS A 27 18.40 -13.72 -10.76
C LYS A 27 17.77 -13.57 -12.15
N GLY A 28 18.61 -13.52 -13.15
CA GLY A 28 18.15 -13.42 -14.56
C GLY A 28 17.66 -12.05 -15.00
N ARG A 29 17.70 -11.02 -14.15
CA ARG A 29 17.39 -9.65 -14.57
C ARG A 29 18.43 -9.14 -15.57
N PRO A 30 18.06 -8.20 -16.48
CA PRO A 30 18.94 -7.76 -17.57
C PRO A 30 20.32 -7.27 -17.12
N TYR A 31 20.39 -6.61 -15.97
CA TYR A 31 21.62 -6.05 -15.39
C TYR A 31 22.19 -6.84 -14.22
N ALA A 32 21.62 -8.02 -13.91
CA ALA A 32 22.18 -8.91 -12.90
C ALA A 32 23.51 -9.51 -13.40
N PRO A 33 24.46 -9.78 -12.50
CA PRO A 33 25.68 -10.51 -12.83
C PRO A 33 25.36 -11.87 -13.44
N LYS A 34 26.29 -12.41 -14.25
CA LYS A 34 26.11 -13.70 -14.95
C LYS A 34 27.33 -14.61 -14.76
N GLY A 35 27.14 -15.92 -14.88
CA GLY A 35 28.22 -16.90 -14.77
C GLY A 35 28.95 -16.80 -13.43
N GLU A 36 30.29 -16.84 -13.44
CA GLU A 36 31.10 -16.74 -12.22
C GLU A 36 30.84 -15.46 -11.40
N GLN A 37 30.55 -14.33 -12.06
CA GLN A 37 30.23 -13.09 -11.37
C GLN A 37 28.92 -13.21 -10.58
N TRP A 38 27.96 -14.03 -11.02
CA TRP A 38 26.75 -14.31 -10.27
C TRP A 38 27.04 -15.06 -8.96
N GLU A 39 27.86 -16.13 -9.04
CA GLU A 39 28.23 -16.91 -7.86
C GLU A 39 29.02 -16.08 -6.84
N GLN A 40 29.96 -15.26 -7.31
CA GLN A 40 30.68 -14.31 -6.46
C GLN A 40 29.74 -13.29 -5.80
N ALA A 41 28.78 -12.75 -6.55
CA ALA A 41 27.81 -11.80 -6.03
C ALA A 41 26.87 -12.45 -5.01
N VAL A 42 26.36 -13.65 -5.25
CA VAL A 42 25.51 -14.38 -4.30
C VAL A 42 26.27 -14.64 -3.00
N THR A 43 27.53 -15.05 -3.07
CA THR A 43 28.37 -15.25 -1.89
C THR A 43 28.52 -13.96 -1.10
N ALA A 44 28.90 -12.87 -1.76
CA ALA A 44 29.08 -11.56 -1.10
C ALA A 44 27.75 -10.99 -0.53
N TRP A 45 26.63 -11.20 -1.23
CA TRP A 45 25.33 -10.72 -0.76
C TRP A 45 24.81 -11.52 0.44
N SER A 46 25.10 -12.82 0.51
CA SER A 46 24.70 -13.68 1.62
C SER A 46 25.35 -13.27 2.95
N ASP A 47 26.47 -12.56 2.88
CA ASP A 47 27.17 -12.02 4.06
C ASP A 47 26.60 -10.66 4.53
N LEU A 48 25.61 -10.09 3.79
CA LEU A 48 24.98 -8.80 4.12
C LEU A 48 23.88 -8.98 5.16
N HIS A 49 24.28 -9.27 6.39
CA HIS A 49 23.41 -9.36 7.56
C HIS A 49 24.11 -8.75 8.78
N SER A 50 23.35 -8.50 9.84
CA SER A 50 23.94 -8.02 11.10
C SER A 50 24.82 -9.09 11.72
N ASP A 51 25.90 -8.66 12.40
CA ASP A 51 26.77 -9.56 13.15
C ASP A 51 25.99 -10.27 14.27
N ALA A 52 26.42 -11.46 14.65
CA ALA A 52 25.73 -12.27 15.67
C ALA A 52 25.70 -11.59 17.06
N ASP A 53 26.65 -10.70 17.33
CA ASP A 53 26.80 -9.92 18.56
C ASP A 53 26.35 -8.46 18.38
N ALA A 54 25.67 -8.13 17.29
CA ALA A 54 25.15 -6.77 17.04
C ALA A 54 24.23 -6.32 18.16
N HIS A 55 24.42 -5.11 18.64
CA HIS A 55 23.60 -4.47 19.68
C HIS A 55 22.52 -3.60 19.02
N PHE A 56 21.27 -3.80 19.41
CA PHE A 56 20.14 -3.01 18.95
C PHE A 56 19.49 -2.28 20.12
N ASP A 57 19.20 -0.98 19.96
CA ASP A 57 18.52 -0.19 20.99
C ASP A 57 17.09 -0.72 21.26
N ASN A 58 16.40 -1.15 20.19
CA ASN A 58 15.07 -1.73 20.28
C ASN A 58 14.94 -2.91 19.31
N VAL A 59 14.27 -3.96 19.77
CA VAL A 59 13.94 -5.13 18.96
C VAL A 59 12.43 -5.36 18.99
N VAL A 60 11.82 -5.40 17.81
CA VAL A 60 10.40 -5.74 17.66
C VAL A 60 10.29 -7.06 16.89
N VAL A 61 9.65 -8.05 17.48
CA VAL A 61 9.42 -9.36 16.86
C VAL A 61 7.95 -9.45 16.47
N LEU A 62 7.71 -9.73 15.19
CA LEU A 62 6.36 -9.92 14.65
C LEU A 62 6.27 -11.30 13.98
N THR A 63 5.23 -12.04 14.31
CA THR A 63 4.89 -13.29 13.64
C THR A 63 4.02 -13.00 12.43
N ALA A 64 4.44 -13.38 11.23
CA ALA A 64 3.71 -13.07 9.99
C ALA A 64 2.24 -13.53 10.01
N ALA A 65 1.94 -14.66 10.66
CA ALA A 65 0.58 -15.18 10.79
C ALA A 65 -0.35 -14.31 11.67
N GLU A 66 0.23 -13.43 12.51
CA GLU A 66 -0.52 -12.53 13.39
C GLU A 66 -0.81 -11.17 12.73
N ILE A 67 -0.18 -10.89 11.59
CA ILE A 67 -0.36 -9.63 10.87
C ILE A 67 -1.67 -9.70 10.08
N LYS A 68 -2.70 -9.03 10.60
CA LYS A 68 -3.97 -8.84 9.89
C LYS A 68 -3.85 -7.77 8.81
N PRO A 69 -4.74 -7.74 7.80
CA PRO A 69 -4.84 -6.63 6.86
C PRO A 69 -4.98 -5.29 7.57
N GLN A 70 -4.17 -4.32 7.19
CA GLN A 70 -4.05 -3.01 7.84
C GLN A 70 -4.62 -1.90 6.96
N VAL A 71 -5.21 -0.89 7.59
CA VAL A 71 -5.70 0.34 6.92
C VAL A 71 -5.35 1.55 7.78
N THR A 72 -4.84 2.62 7.19
CA THR A 72 -4.65 3.88 7.92
C THR A 72 -5.99 4.60 8.09
N TRP A 73 -6.26 5.06 9.30
CA TRP A 73 -7.46 5.81 9.64
C TRP A 73 -7.23 7.33 9.71
N GLY A 74 -5.97 7.76 9.83
CA GLY A 74 -5.59 9.15 10.03
C GLY A 74 -4.70 9.73 8.93
N THR A 75 -3.98 10.77 9.27
CA THR A 75 -3.19 11.62 8.35
C THR A 75 -1.69 11.31 8.36
N SER A 76 -1.30 10.18 8.94
CA SER A 76 0.09 9.73 9.00
C SER A 76 0.12 8.18 8.97
N PRO A 77 1.20 7.55 8.49
CA PRO A 77 1.27 6.09 8.36
C PRO A 77 1.16 5.32 9.67
N GLU A 78 1.60 5.91 10.80
CA GLU A 78 1.45 5.28 12.13
C GLU A 78 0.00 5.26 12.63
N MET A 79 -0.87 6.11 12.09
CA MET A 79 -2.30 6.09 12.38
C MET A 79 -2.98 4.95 11.62
N VAL A 80 -2.64 3.72 11.96
CA VAL A 80 -3.04 2.48 11.29
C VAL A 80 -3.69 1.52 12.28
N ILE A 81 -4.66 0.74 11.80
CA ILE A 81 -5.33 -0.32 12.56
C ILE A 81 -5.55 -1.54 11.67
N ALA A 82 -5.74 -2.71 12.28
CA ALA A 82 -6.26 -3.87 11.57
C ALA A 82 -7.71 -3.60 11.13
N ILE A 83 -8.11 -4.16 10.00
CA ILE A 83 -9.42 -3.89 9.38
C ILE A 83 -10.61 -4.21 10.28
N ASP A 84 -10.45 -5.16 11.19
CA ASP A 84 -11.48 -5.61 12.14
C ASP A 84 -11.50 -4.80 13.46
N GLN A 85 -10.64 -3.80 13.60
CA GLN A 85 -10.56 -2.96 14.80
C GLN A 85 -11.44 -1.70 14.69
N ALA A 86 -11.88 -1.21 15.85
CA ALA A 86 -12.52 0.09 15.95
C ALA A 86 -11.49 1.24 15.74
N ILE A 87 -11.94 2.33 15.14
CA ILE A 87 -11.12 3.54 14.95
C ILE A 87 -10.84 4.14 16.34
N PRO A 88 -9.55 4.34 16.71
CA PRO A 88 -9.19 4.90 18.01
C PRO A 88 -9.79 6.28 18.21
N ARG A 89 -10.42 6.53 19.33
CA ARG A 89 -11.06 7.82 19.63
C ARG A 89 -10.08 8.81 20.26
N PRO A 90 -10.23 10.10 19.97
CA PRO A 90 -9.37 11.13 20.57
C PRO A 90 -9.44 11.14 22.11
N GLU A 91 -10.64 10.99 22.68
CA GLU A 91 -10.89 11.01 24.12
C GLU A 91 -10.23 9.85 24.89
N ASP A 92 -9.92 8.76 24.20
CA ASP A 92 -9.30 7.57 24.81
C ASP A 92 -7.76 7.66 24.82
N GLN A 93 -7.18 8.74 24.31
CA GLN A 93 -5.73 8.87 24.22
C GLN A 93 -5.09 9.34 25.54
N PRO A 94 -3.85 8.93 25.85
CA PRO A 94 -3.28 9.03 27.19
C PRO A 94 -2.92 10.44 27.64
N ASN A 95 -2.78 11.40 26.72
CA ASN A 95 -2.42 12.79 27.02
C ASN A 95 -3.03 13.78 26.04
N GLU A 96 -3.10 15.04 26.45
CA GLU A 96 -3.75 16.12 25.71
C GLU A 96 -3.16 16.32 24.30
N ALA A 97 -1.84 16.27 24.16
CA ALA A 97 -1.17 16.43 22.85
C ALA A 97 -1.58 15.34 21.86
N THR A 98 -1.69 14.09 22.32
CA THR A 98 -2.18 12.98 21.49
C THR A 98 -3.66 13.12 21.20
N GLN A 99 -4.46 13.53 22.18
CA GLN A 99 -5.90 13.80 21.99
C GLN A 99 -6.14 14.86 20.91
N GLU A 100 -5.43 15.97 20.97
CA GLU A 100 -5.50 17.04 19.95
C GLU A 100 -5.08 16.54 18.56
N SER A 101 -3.98 15.78 18.46
CA SER A 101 -3.51 15.20 17.21
C SER A 101 -4.55 14.27 16.58
N TYR A 102 -5.14 13.39 17.40
CA TYR A 102 -6.21 12.48 16.95
C TYR A 102 -7.49 13.24 16.57
N ALA A 103 -7.90 14.24 17.34
CA ALA A 103 -9.06 15.06 17.04
C ALA A 103 -8.90 15.78 15.69
N ARG A 104 -7.70 16.31 15.41
CA ARG A 104 -7.37 16.93 14.12
C ARG A 104 -7.47 15.92 12.97
N ALA A 105 -6.88 14.73 13.14
CA ALA A 105 -6.95 13.67 12.14
C ALA A 105 -8.39 13.19 11.91
N TRP A 106 -9.17 12.99 12.97
CA TRP A 106 -10.59 12.63 12.89
C TRP A 106 -11.41 13.67 12.10
N LYS A 107 -11.18 14.95 12.40
CA LYS A 107 -11.86 16.06 11.70
C LYS A 107 -11.50 16.08 10.22
N TYR A 108 -10.20 16.00 9.89
CA TYR A 108 -9.74 15.98 8.50
C TYR A 108 -10.30 14.80 7.74
N MET A 109 -10.19 13.60 8.31
CA MET A 109 -10.63 12.35 7.68
C MET A 109 -12.17 12.18 7.72
N GLY A 110 -12.93 13.07 8.38
CA GLY A 110 -14.39 13.04 8.42
C GLY A 110 -14.95 11.78 9.07
N LEU A 111 -14.35 11.34 10.18
CA LEU A 111 -14.69 10.09 10.87
C LEU A 111 -15.83 10.24 11.89
N ALA A 112 -16.43 11.42 12.04
CA ALA A 112 -17.55 11.63 12.95
C ALA A 112 -18.69 10.64 12.67
N GLY A 113 -19.14 9.93 13.69
CA GLY A 113 -20.18 8.90 13.59
C GLY A 113 -19.72 7.57 12.99
N LYS A 114 -18.44 7.39 12.69
CA LYS A 114 -17.86 6.11 12.25
C LYS A 114 -17.31 5.33 13.44
N THR A 115 -17.50 4.03 13.44
CA THR A 115 -16.96 3.12 14.46
C THR A 115 -15.80 2.32 13.91
N THR A 116 -15.92 1.85 12.68
CA THR A 116 -14.93 1.05 11.98
C THR A 116 -14.61 1.67 10.61
N LEU A 117 -13.52 1.23 9.99
CA LEU A 117 -13.21 1.68 8.63
C LEU A 117 -14.17 1.11 7.57
N ALA A 118 -14.86 0.00 7.86
CA ALA A 118 -15.93 -0.51 7.00
C ALA A 118 -17.11 0.48 6.85
N ASP A 119 -17.30 1.39 7.82
CA ASP A 119 -18.32 2.44 7.75
C ASP A 119 -17.96 3.60 6.80
N VAL A 120 -16.72 3.61 6.29
CA VAL A 120 -16.24 4.65 5.38
C VAL A 120 -16.57 4.27 3.94
N THR A 121 -17.47 5.04 3.32
CA THR A 121 -17.74 4.91 1.89
C THR A 121 -16.60 5.51 1.09
N LEU A 122 -16.10 4.76 0.12
CA LEU A 122 -15.02 5.19 -0.75
C LEU A 122 -15.54 5.91 -1.99
N ASP A 123 -14.84 6.97 -2.40
CA ASP A 123 -15.06 7.67 -3.65
C ASP A 123 -14.13 7.17 -4.75
N ARG A 124 -12.89 6.84 -4.38
CA ARG A 124 -11.87 6.41 -5.35
C ARG A 124 -11.00 5.28 -4.81
N VAL A 125 -10.39 4.56 -5.74
CA VAL A 125 -9.36 3.56 -5.46
C VAL A 125 -8.15 3.83 -6.34
N PHE A 126 -6.97 3.79 -5.73
CA PHE A 126 -5.68 3.96 -6.40
C PHE A 126 -4.77 2.76 -6.12
N ILE A 127 -4.48 1.98 -7.17
CA ILE A 127 -3.45 0.93 -7.15
C ILE A 127 -2.26 1.44 -7.97
N GLY A 128 -1.21 1.88 -7.29
CA GLY A 128 -0.08 2.53 -7.94
C GLY A 128 1.10 2.71 -6.99
N SER A 129 1.97 3.65 -7.29
CA SER A 129 3.24 3.90 -6.61
C SER A 129 4.36 2.95 -7.07
N CYS A 130 5.59 3.50 -7.14
CA CYS A 130 6.77 2.73 -7.56
C CYS A 130 7.13 1.58 -6.61
N THR A 131 6.67 1.60 -5.35
CA THR A 131 6.95 0.59 -4.34
C THR A 131 5.83 -0.45 -4.17
N ASN A 132 4.60 -0.12 -4.57
CA ASN A 132 3.41 -0.95 -4.33
C ASN A 132 2.63 -1.24 -5.63
N SER A 133 3.27 -1.16 -6.78
CA SER A 133 2.71 -1.52 -8.08
C SER A 133 3.76 -2.20 -8.97
N ARG A 134 4.53 -3.11 -8.37
CA ARG A 134 5.42 -4.03 -9.07
C ARG A 134 4.59 -5.15 -9.68
N ILE A 135 5.22 -6.00 -10.46
CA ILE A 135 4.48 -7.07 -11.15
C ILE A 135 3.78 -8.02 -10.16
N GLU A 136 4.42 -8.32 -9.03
CA GLU A 136 3.86 -9.16 -7.97
C GLU A 136 2.63 -8.52 -7.33
N ASP A 137 2.68 -7.22 -7.07
CA ASP A 137 1.58 -6.44 -6.52
C ASP A 137 0.37 -6.42 -7.47
N LEU A 138 0.64 -6.23 -8.78
CA LEU A 138 -0.40 -6.24 -9.81
C LEU A 138 -1.03 -7.62 -9.98
N ARG A 139 -0.25 -8.71 -9.91
CA ARG A 139 -0.77 -10.07 -9.96
C ARG A 139 -1.75 -10.33 -8.81
N ILE A 140 -1.34 -10.01 -7.58
CA ILE A 140 -2.18 -10.18 -6.39
C ILE A 140 -3.47 -9.36 -6.51
N ALA A 141 -3.39 -8.10 -6.91
CA ALA A 141 -4.56 -7.25 -7.10
C ALA A 141 -5.48 -7.77 -8.23
N ALA A 142 -4.90 -8.24 -9.33
CA ALA A 142 -5.65 -8.83 -10.45
C ALA A 142 -6.41 -10.09 -10.04
N ASP A 143 -5.80 -10.96 -9.24
CA ASP A 143 -6.45 -12.18 -8.73
C ASP A 143 -7.68 -11.85 -7.88
N VAL A 144 -7.62 -10.77 -7.08
CA VAL A 144 -8.76 -10.31 -6.27
C VAL A 144 -9.91 -9.80 -7.15
N VAL A 145 -9.63 -9.03 -8.21
CA VAL A 145 -10.69 -8.44 -9.05
C VAL A 145 -11.16 -9.35 -10.18
N LYS A 146 -10.45 -10.44 -10.48
CA LYS A 146 -10.75 -11.36 -11.57
C LYS A 146 -12.17 -11.92 -11.48
N GLY A 147 -12.95 -11.74 -12.54
CA GLY A 147 -14.34 -12.19 -12.60
C GLY A 147 -15.34 -11.37 -11.78
N ARG A 148 -14.89 -10.29 -11.14
CA ARG A 148 -15.71 -9.38 -10.34
C ARG A 148 -15.84 -8.01 -11.02
N LYS A 149 -16.66 -7.13 -10.46
CA LYS A 149 -16.86 -5.76 -10.93
C LYS A 149 -16.63 -4.76 -9.83
N VAL A 150 -16.04 -3.64 -10.20
CA VAL A 150 -15.90 -2.47 -9.32
C VAL A 150 -17.27 -1.99 -8.86
N ALA A 151 -17.40 -1.61 -7.60
CA ALA A 151 -18.61 -1.08 -7.02
C ALA A 151 -19.06 0.18 -7.76
N ASN A 152 -20.34 0.24 -8.09
CA ASN A 152 -20.94 1.38 -8.81
C ASN A 152 -21.02 2.68 -7.99
N THR A 153 -20.73 2.60 -6.69
CA THR A 153 -20.62 3.74 -5.78
C THR A 153 -19.31 4.51 -5.94
N LEU A 154 -18.27 3.88 -6.50
CA LEU A 154 -16.98 4.53 -6.76
C LEU A 154 -17.08 5.46 -7.97
N LYS A 155 -16.53 6.65 -7.82
CA LYS A 155 -16.36 7.62 -8.91
C LYS A 155 -15.25 7.19 -9.87
N GLN A 156 -14.21 6.55 -9.35
CA GLN A 156 -13.06 6.11 -10.13
C GLN A 156 -12.22 5.07 -9.39
N ALA A 157 -11.74 4.07 -10.13
CA ALA A 157 -10.72 3.14 -9.68
C ALA A 157 -9.63 3.05 -10.75
N ILE A 158 -8.38 3.36 -10.40
CA ILE A 158 -7.27 3.42 -11.34
C ILE A 158 -6.13 2.49 -10.94
N VAL A 159 -5.46 1.93 -11.95
CA VAL A 159 -4.25 1.12 -11.79
C VAL A 159 -3.11 1.75 -12.59
N VAL A 160 -2.01 2.04 -11.89
CA VAL A 160 -0.82 2.68 -12.45
C VAL A 160 0.38 1.77 -12.25
N PRO A 161 0.90 1.11 -13.29
CA PRO A 161 2.09 0.26 -13.18
C PRO A 161 3.30 1.02 -12.64
N GLY A 162 4.14 0.37 -11.83
CA GLY A 162 5.29 1.00 -11.17
C GLY A 162 6.42 1.44 -12.11
N SER A 163 6.46 0.93 -13.34
CA SER A 163 7.42 1.32 -14.39
C SER A 163 6.96 0.83 -15.76
N GLY A 164 7.60 1.34 -16.83
CA GLY A 164 7.34 0.87 -18.20
C GLY A 164 7.63 -0.62 -18.40
N LEU A 165 8.66 -1.16 -17.76
CA LEU A 165 8.97 -2.60 -17.82
C LEU A 165 7.89 -3.44 -17.12
N VAL A 166 7.40 -2.97 -15.98
CA VAL A 166 6.28 -3.62 -15.26
C VAL A 166 5.01 -3.57 -16.11
N LYS A 167 4.70 -2.43 -16.74
CA LYS A 167 3.55 -2.30 -17.64
C LYS A 167 3.62 -3.31 -18.78
N ALA A 168 4.75 -3.35 -19.50
CA ALA A 168 4.94 -4.27 -20.63
C ALA A 168 4.79 -5.74 -20.19
N GLN A 169 5.31 -6.09 -19.01
CA GLN A 169 5.17 -7.44 -18.46
C GLN A 169 3.71 -7.73 -18.08
N ALA A 170 3.03 -6.82 -17.40
CA ALA A 170 1.64 -6.97 -17.00
C ALA A 170 0.70 -7.15 -18.20
N GLU A 171 0.91 -6.37 -19.27
CA GLU A 171 0.15 -6.49 -20.53
C GLU A 171 0.44 -7.82 -21.24
N LYS A 172 1.69 -8.28 -21.25
CA LYS A 172 2.05 -9.61 -21.77
C LYS A 172 1.37 -10.73 -21.02
N GLU A 173 1.19 -10.58 -19.70
CA GLU A 173 0.46 -11.53 -18.83
C GLU A 173 -1.05 -11.36 -18.90
N GLY A 174 -1.56 -10.29 -19.53
CA GLY A 174 -2.99 -10.01 -19.66
C GLY A 174 -3.65 -9.43 -18.41
N LEU A 175 -2.84 -8.91 -17.46
CA LEU A 175 -3.36 -8.32 -16.22
C LEU A 175 -4.16 -7.03 -16.49
N ASP A 176 -3.74 -6.24 -17.48
CA ASP A 176 -4.47 -5.06 -17.96
C ASP A 176 -5.91 -5.40 -18.34
N LYS A 177 -6.12 -6.50 -19.06
CA LYS A 177 -7.45 -6.97 -19.48
C LYS A 177 -8.33 -7.38 -18.29
N ILE A 178 -7.72 -7.98 -17.24
CA ILE A 178 -8.42 -8.34 -16.02
C ILE A 178 -8.91 -7.07 -15.30
N PHE A 179 -8.04 -6.07 -15.13
CA PHE A 179 -8.41 -4.80 -14.49
C PHE A 179 -9.47 -4.05 -15.27
N ILE A 180 -9.31 -3.92 -16.59
CA ILE A 180 -10.28 -3.25 -17.48
C ILE A 180 -11.62 -4.00 -17.45
N ALA A 181 -11.61 -5.34 -17.52
CA ALA A 181 -12.82 -6.15 -17.45
C ALA A 181 -13.55 -5.98 -16.11
N ALA A 182 -12.83 -5.76 -15.01
CA ALA A 182 -13.42 -5.48 -13.71
C ALA A 182 -13.98 -4.04 -13.61
N GLY A 183 -13.58 -3.11 -14.48
CA GLY A 183 -14.00 -1.71 -14.49
C GLY A 183 -12.99 -0.75 -13.88
N LEU A 184 -11.72 -1.19 -13.67
CA LEU A 184 -10.63 -0.30 -13.31
C LEU A 184 -10.00 0.32 -14.58
N GLU A 185 -9.54 1.54 -14.46
CA GLU A 185 -8.85 2.25 -15.53
C GLU A 185 -7.34 1.91 -15.51
N TRP A 186 -6.82 1.38 -16.63
CA TRP A 186 -5.40 1.09 -16.81
C TRP A 186 -4.67 2.33 -17.30
N ARG A 187 -3.64 2.77 -16.58
CA ARG A 187 -2.91 4.01 -16.82
C ARG A 187 -1.49 3.76 -17.33
N GLU A 188 -0.87 4.83 -17.85
CA GLU A 188 0.57 4.86 -18.12
C GLU A 188 1.37 4.94 -16.80
N PRO A 189 2.58 4.35 -16.75
CA PRO A 189 3.45 4.45 -15.57
C PRO A 189 3.78 5.89 -15.22
N GLY A 190 3.71 6.21 -13.93
CA GLY A 190 3.99 7.55 -13.42
C GLY A 190 3.55 7.73 -11.99
N CYS A 191 3.71 8.92 -11.46
CA CYS A 191 3.27 9.23 -10.09
C CYS A 191 1.75 9.35 -9.96
N SER A 192 1.07 9.85 -11.01
CA SER A 192 -0.38 9.94 -11.06
C SER A 192 -0.96 10.47 -9.74
N MET A 193 -2.00 9.82 -9.21
CA MET A 193 -2.64 10.20 -7.95
C MET A 193 -1.70 10.13 -6.72
N CYS A 194 -0.59 9.39 -6.77
CA CYS A 194 0.34 9.30 -5.63
C CYS A 194 0.83 10.68 -5.13
N LEU A 195 0.95 11.66 -6.02
CA LEU A 195 1.38 13.04 -5.73
C LEU A 195 0.36 14.10 -6.11
N ALA A 196 -0.73 13.72 -6.77
CA ALA A 196 -1.73 14.66 -7.32
C ALA A 196 -1.14 15.76 -8.24
N MET A 197 -0.09 15.43 -9.00
CA MET A 197 0.59 16.38 -9.89
C MET A 197 -0.04 16.45 -11.29
N ASN A 198 -1.04 15.65 -11.57
CA ASN A 198 -1.80 15.64 -12.82
C ASN A 198 -3.31 15.71 -12.54
N ALA A 199 -4.13 15.40 -13.53
CA ALA A 199 -5.60 15.38 -13.38
C ALA A 199 -6.10 14.26 -12.44
N ASP A 200 -5.32 13.20 -12.22
CA ASP A 200 -5.65 12.13 -11.27
C ASP A 200 -5.41 12.61 -9.83
N LYS A 201 -6.44 13.19 -9.23
CA LYS A 201 -6.39 13.72 -7.86
C LYS A 201 -7.75 13.59 -7.18
N LEU A 202 -7.73 13.57 -5.85
CA LEU A 202 -8.94 13.59 -5.04
C LEU A 202 -9.56 14.99 -5.02
N GLY A 203 -10.88 15.01 -5.00
CA GLY A 203 -11.64 16.19 -4.62
C GLY A 203 -11.66 16.38 -3.10
N ASN A 204 -12.10 17.58 -2.67
CA ASN A 204 -12.23 17.90 -1.25
C ASN A 204 -13.23 16.94 -0.57
N GLY A 205 -12.81 16.31 0.51
CA GLY A 205 -13.60 15.37 1.28
C GLY A 205 -13.71 13.95 0.69
N GLU A 206 -13.18 13.70 -0.51
CA GLU A 206 -13.21 12.36 -1.11
C GLU A 206 -12.29 11.39 -0.37
N HIS A 207 -12.79 10.17 -0.12
CA HIS A 207 -12.05 9.07 0.47
C HIS A 207 -11.46 8.15 -0.61
N CYS A 208 -10.20 7.79 -0.44
CA CYS A 208 -9.47 6.90 -1.34
C CYS A 208 -8.79 5.75 -0.60
N ALA A 209 -9.07 4.51 -1.02
CA ALA A 209 -8.21 3.38 -0.71
C ALA A 209 -6.99 3.42 -1.64
N SER A 210 -5.79 3.57 -1.08
CA SER A 210 -4.60 3.91 -1.86
C SER A 210 -3.40 3.04 -1.49
N THR A 211 -2.69 2.56 -2.49
CA THR A 211 -1.40 1.90 -2.31
C THR A 211 -0.21 2.87 -2.32
N SER A 212 -0.47 4.16 -2.15
CA SER A 212 0.56 5.19 -1.97
C SER A 212 1.40 4.93 -0.71
N ASN A 213 2.54 5.61 -0.59
CA ASN A 213 3.44 5.45 0.57
C ASN A 213 3.17 6.44 1.69
N ARG A 214 2.38 7.48 1.44
CA ARG A 214 2.14 8.61 2.34
C ARG A 214 0.69 9.06 2.25
N ASN A 215 0.15 9.52 3.38
CA ASN A 215 -1.24 9.95 3.51
C ASN A 215 -1.40 11.25 4.28
N PHE A 216 -0.36 12.10 4.35
CA PHE A 216 -0.52 13.42 4.99
C PHE A 216 -1.58 14.27 4.28
N GLU A 217 -2.11 15.25 4.99
CA GLU A 217 -3.17 16.14 4.51
C GLU A 217 -2.86 16.73 3.13
N GLY A 218 -3.74 16.52 2.16
CA GLY A 218 -3.59 17.02 0.79
C GLY A 218 -2.67 16.22 -0.12
N ARG A 219 -2.10 15.09 0.33
CA ARG A 219 -1.15 14.29 -0.47
C ARG A 219 -1.67 13.91 -1.85
N GLN A 220 -2.90 13.47 -1.95
CA GLN A 220 -3.55 13.06 -3.20
C GLN A 220 -4.52 14.10 -3.77
N GLY A 221 -4.48 15.32 -3.25
CA GLY A 221 -5.33 16.45 -3.64
C GLY A 221 -5.79 17.25 -2.42
N PHE A 222 -6.04 18.54 -2.60
CA PHE A 222 -6.46 19.42 -1.51
C PHE A 222 -7.76 18.91 -0.86
N GLY A 223 -7.72 18.69 0.46
CA GLY A 223 -8.83 18.14 1.23
C GLY A 223 -9.16 16.67 0.96
N GLY A 224 -8.37 15.98 0.13
CA GLY A 224 -8.52 14.55 -0.13
C GLY A 224 -8.12 13.70 1.07
N ARG A 225 -8.83 12.60 1.30
CA ARG A 225 -8.71 11.70 2.45
C ARG A 225 -8.12 10.37 2.00
N THR A 226 -6.83 10.19 2.24
CA THR A 226 -6.08 9.02 1.80
C THR A 226 -5.97 7.98 2.89
N HIS A 227 -6.42 6.76 2.60
CA HIS A 227 -6.23 5.59 3.46
C HIS A 227 -5.22 4.66 2.80
N LEU A 228 -4.08 4.42 3.46
CA LEU A 228 -3.06 3.50 2.96
C LEU A 228 -3.49 2.06 3.19
N VAL A 229 -3.38 1.26 2.14
CA VAL A 229 -3.71 -0.17 2.14
C VAL A 229 -2.75 -0.95 1.24
N SER A 230 -2.72 -2.27 1.40
CA SER A 230 -2.01 -3.15 0.46
C SER A 230 -2.71 -3.20 -0.90
N PRO A 231 -2.02 -3.61 -1.98
CA PRO A 231 -2.64 -3.81 -3.30
C PRO A 231 -3.85 -4.75 -3.27
N ALA A 232 -3.79 -5.84 -2.51
CA ALA A 232 -4.91 -6.76 -2.33
C ALA A 232 -6.11 -6.09 -1.65
N MET A 233 -5.86 -5.31 -0.59
CA MET A 233 -6.91 -4.57 0.13
C MET A 233 -7.51 -3.46 -0.73
N ALA A 234 -6.71 -2.76 -1.54
CA ALA A 234 -7.22 -1.76 -2.49
C ALA A 234 -8.13 -2.40 -3.54
N ALA A 235 -7.73 -3.58 -4.06
CA ALA A 235 -8.53 -4.35 -5.00
C ALA A 235 -9.86 -4.83 -4.37
N ALA A 236 -9.82 -5.33 -3.14
CA ALA A 236 -11.02 -5.73 -2.39
C ALA A 236 -11.94 -4.53 -2.14
N ALA A 237 -11.38 -3.40 -1.73
CA ALA A 237 -12.12 -2.16 -1.54
C ALA A 237 -12.75 -1.62 -2.83
N ALA A 238 -12.10 -1.83 -3.98
CA ALA A 238 -12.68 -1.47 -5.28
C ALA A 238 -13.94 -2.28 -5.60
N ILE A 239 -13.97 -3.55 -5.24
CA ILE A 239 -15.12 -4.43 -5.46
C ILE A 239 -16.27 -4.11 -4.49
N ALA A 240 -15.93 -3.87 -3.21
CA ALA A 240 -16.92 -3.64 -2.15
C ALA A 240 -17.47 -2.19 -2.11
N GLY A 241 -16.69 -1.19 -2.55
CA GLY A 241 -17.01 0.23 -2.40
C GLY A 241 -16.73 0.80 -1.00
N HIS A 242 -16.20 -0.03 -0.10
CA HIS A 242 -15.79 0.29 1.26
C HIS A 242 -14.65 -0.65 1.67
N PHE A 243 -14.07 -0.45 2.87
CA PHE A 243 -13.01 -1.34 3.35
C PHE A 243 -13.58 -2.67 3.82
N VAL A 244 -12.99 -3.76 3.35
CA VAL A 244 -13.32 -5.15 3.73
C VAL A 244 -12.04 -5.95 3.92
N ASP A 245 -12.09 -7.00 4.71
CA ASP A 245 -11.00 -7.96 4.77
C ASP A 245 -10.92 -8.74 3.45
N VAL A 246 -9.79 -8.60 2.76
CA VAL A 246 -9.56 -9.31 1.49
C VAL A 246 -9.64 -10.83 1.66
N ASN A 247 -9.23 -11.36 2.81
CA ASN A 247 -9.29 -12.80 3.07
C ASN A 247 -10.72 -13.33 3.13
N GLU A 248 -11.68 -12.52 3.56
CA GLU A 248 -13.10 -12.89 3.55
C GLU A 248 -13.68 -12.81 2.14
N LEU A 249 -13.29 -11.78 1.36
CA LEU A 249 -13.77 -11.60 0.00
C LEU A 249 -13.29 -12.70 -0.95
N VAL A 250 -12.09 -13.24 -0.76
CA VAL A 250 -11.48 -14.24 -1.66
C VAL A 250 -11.96 -15.67 -1.34
N LYS A 251 -12.52 -15.93 -0.15
CA LYS A 251 -13.08 -17.24 0.23
C LYS A 251 -14.39 -17.60 -0.47
N HIS A 252 -15.00 -16.66 -1.17
CA HIS A 252 -16.26 -16.79 -1.89
C HIS A 252 -16.06 -16.50 -3.38
#